data_a237db8f7b01992212d8149497b538e0
#
_entry.id   a237db8f7b01992212d8149497b538e0
#
_cell.length_a   1.000
_cell.length_b   1.000
_cell.length_c   1.000
_cell.angle_alpha   90.00
_cell.angle_beta   90.00
_cell.angle_gamma   90.00
#
_symmetry.space_group_name_H-M   'P 1'
#
loop_
_entity.id
_entity.type
_entity.pdbx_description
1 polymer ?
#
loop_
_entity_poly.entity_id
_entity_poly.type
_entity_poly.pdbx_seq_one_letter_code
_entity_poly.pdbx_strand_id
1 'polypeptide(L)'
;FMDTIYIIILTILVLFVCIFIYLLCSSEVKYQTTLKRNCLMAKIVSKYTYKHIDRYKIDLSWWKDKPVEKISINSFDGLKLQGYFLKANTNNFAVVVHGYGAKAMEMQQYVKLFYEKNYNILTFDNRGHGNSQGKTITMGYYDYKDVQTWIDFLIKKYPQCKIVVFGLSMGGATVCMYSGTKKPKNVKAIISDCAYSSSYDVINNIANKSIILSIIQTMKAYNIYLKYRIGFKL
;
A
#
# COMPACT_ATOMS: atom_id res chain seq x y z
N PHE A 1 -18.42 42.86 -35.50
CA PHE A 1 -17.01 42.60 -35.11
C PHE A 1 -16.88 42.33 -33.60
N MET A 2 -17.46 43.17 -32.75
CA MET A 2 -17.46 42.96 -31.26
C MET A 2 -18.19 41.67 -30.89
N ASP A 3 -19.37 41.40 -31.44
CA ASP A 3 -20.16 40.19 -31.11
C ASP A 3 -19.41 38.90 -31.49
N THR A 4 -18.68 38.92 -32.60
CA THR A 4 -17.86 37.78 -33.03
C THR A 4 -16.73 37.51 -32.04
N ILE A 5 -16.10 38.55 -31.49
CA ILE A 5 -15.04 38.42 -30.46
C ILE A 5 -15.64 37.85 -29.18
N TYR A 6 -16.81 38.33 -28.73
CA TYR A 6 -17.49 37.77 -27.55
C TYR A 6 -17.84 36.30 -27.70
N ILE A 7 -18.34 35.90 -28.89
CA ILE A 7 -18.67 34.49 -29.18
C ILE A 7 -17.40 33.62 -29.09
N ILE A 8 -16.28 34.08 -29.67
CA ILE A 8 -15.01 33.36 -29.64
C ILE A 8 -14.53 33.19 -28.20
N ILE A 9 -14.54 34.28 -27.41
CA ILE A 9 -14.11 34.23 -26.00
C ILE A 9 -15.00 33.26 -25.21
N LEU A 10 -16.30 33.34 -25.37
CA LEU A 10 -17.25 32.45 -24.69
C LEU A 10 -17.02 30.98 -25.09
N THR A 11 -16.80 30.72 -26.37
CA THR A 11 -16.52 29.36 -26.86
C THR A 11 -15.21 28.80 -26.25
N ILE A 12 -14.15 29.61 -26.18
CA ILE A 12 -12.88 29.23 -25.53
C ILE A 12 -13.10 28.95 -24.05
N LEU A 13 -13.86 29.79 -23.35
CA LEU A 13 -14.17 29.60 -21.94
C LEU A 13 -14.93 28.29 -21.69
N VAL A 14 -15.96 28.02 -22.50
CA VAL A 14 -16.75 26.78 -22.43
C VAL A 14 -15.87 25.56 -22.68
N LEU A 15 -15.01 25.58 -23.69
CA LEU A 15 -14.06 24.50 -23.97
C LEU A 15 -13.11 24.28 -22.78
N PHE A 16 -12.59 25.36 -22.20
CA PHE A 16 -11.72 25.27 -21.02
C PHE A 16 -12.44 24.63 -19.82
N VAL A 17 -13.68 25.04 -19.56
CA VAL A 17 -14.50 24.45 -18.49
C VAL A 17 -14.77 22.96 -18.75
N CYS A 18 -15.12 22.60 -19.99
CA CYS A 18 -15.35 21.19 -20.37
C CYS A 18 -14.09 20.33 -20.17
N ILE A 19 -12.93 20.82 -20.59
CA ILE A 19 -11.64 20.15 -20.37
C ILE A 19 -11.35 20.00 -18.88
N PHE A 20 -11.55 21.05 -18.09
CA PHE A 20 -11.34 21.01 -16.65
C PHE A 20 -12.23 19.98 -15.96
N ILE A 21 -13.53 19.96 -16.28
CA ILE A 21 -14.47 18.97 -15.76
C ILE A 21 -14.03 17.55 -16.17
N TYR A 22 -13.65 17.35 -17.43
CA TYR A 22 -13.14 16.07 -17.92
C TYR A 22 -11.93 15.60 -17.10
N LEU A 23 -10.95 16.48 -16.83
CA LEU A 23 -9.76 16.15 -16.06
C LEU A 23 -10.09 15.77 -14.61
N LEU A 24 -11.03 16.46 -13.99
CA LEU A 24 -11.50 16.15 -12.64
C LEU A 24 -12.21 14.80 -12.61
N CYS A 25 -13.18 14.59 -13.47
CA CYS A 25 -13.93 13.33 -13.54
C CYS A 25 -13.03 12.12 -13.82
N SER A 26 -12.10 12.26 -14.78
CA SER A 26 -11.16 11.20 -15.11
C SER A 26 -10.21 10.88 -13.96
N SER A 27 -9.76 11.89 -13.22
CA SER A 27 -8.90 11.72 -12.04
C SER A 27 -9.64 11.03 -10.89
N GLU A 28 -10.90 11.38 -10.64
CA GLU A 28 -11.74 10.71 -9.64
C GLU A 28 -11.98 9.24 -10.01
N VAL A 29 -12.27 8.93 -11.27
CA VAL A 29 -12.43 7.55 -11.76
C VAL A 29 -11.15 6.75 -11.53
N LYS A 30 -9.97 7.31 -11.82
CA LYS A 30 -8.69 6.65 -11.55
C LYS A 30 -8.51 6.39 -10.06
N TYR A 31 -8.78 7.39 -9.20
CA TYR A 31 -8.71 7.21 -7.75
C TYR A 31 -9.63 6.07 -7.26
N GLN A 32 -10.89 6.08 -7.69
CA GLN A 32 -11.88 5.07 -7.30
C GLN A 32 -11.48 3.66 -7.75
N THR A 33 -10.78 3.54 -8.88
CA THR A 33 -10.38 2.25 -9.47
C THR A 33 -9.04 1.75 -8.98
N THR A 34 -8.13 2.62 -8.52
CA THR A 34 -6.74 2.25 -8.21
C THR A 34 -6.33 2.45 -6.75
N LEU A 35 -6.76 3.51 -6.10
CA LEU A 35 -6.25 3.86 -4.76
C LEU A 35 -7.31 3.82 -3.66
N LYS A 36 -8.58 3.84 -3.98
CA LYS A 36 -9.63 3.69 -2.98
C LYS A 36 -9.57 2.30 -2.35
N ARG A 37 -9.81 2.22 -1.06
CA ARG A 37 -9.94 0.94 -0.35
C ARG A 37 -10.94 0.01 -1.07
N ASN A 38 -10.57 -1.25 -1.24
CA ASN A 38 -11.36 -2.27 -1.97
C ASN A 38 -11.68 -1.90 -3.43
N CYS A 39 -10.84 -1.08 -4.06
CA CYS A 39 -11.01 -0.69 -5.46
C CYS A 39 -10.95 -1.89 -6.41
N LEU A 40 -11.41 -1.67 -7.65
CA LEU A 40 -11.43 -2.72 -8.68
C LEU A 40 -10.05 -3.35 -8.88
N MET A 41 -9.01 -2.53 -8.95
CA MET A 41 -7.63 -2.97 -9.15
C MET A 41 -7.13 -3.86 -8.01
N ALA A 42 -7.39 -3.48 -6.74
CA ALA A 42 -7.03 -4.30 -5.60
C ALA A 42 -7.73 -5.67 -5.63
N LYS A 43 -9.00 -5.72 -6.04
CA LYS A 43 -9.74 -6.98 -6.21
C LYS A 43 -9.16 -7.85 -7.34
N ILE A 44 -8.77 -7.25 -8.47
CA ILE A 44 -8.14 -7.97 -9.58
C ILE A 44 -6.80 -8.55 -9.12
N VAL A 45 -5.93 -7.75 -8.51
CA VAL A 45 -4.63 -8.21 -8.02
C VAL A 45 -4.81 -9.33 -6.99
N SER A 46 -5.71 -9.17 -6.02
CA SER A 46 -6.05 -10.21 -5.05
C SER A 46 -6.46 -11.52 -5.74
N LYS A 47 -7.37 -11.45 -6.73
CA LYS A 47 -7.80 -12.64 -7.50
C LYS A 47 -6.63 -13.33 -8.20
N TYR A 48 -5.69 -12.57 -8.80
CA TYR A 48 -4.49 -13.14 -9.41
C TYR A 48 -3.57 -13.79 -8.36
N THR A 49 -3.42 -13.18 -7.19
CA THR A 49 -2.64 -13.72 -6.08
C THR A 49 -3.22 -15.06 -5.61
N TYR A 50 -4.54 -15.17 -5.42
CA TYR A 50 -5.18 -16.43 -5.05
C TYR A 50 -5.02 -17.51 -6.15
N LYS A 51 -5.16 -17.16 -7.43
CA LYS A 51 -4.90 -18.09 -8.53
C LYS A 51 -3.44 -18.59 -8.55
N HIS A 52 -2.48 -17.75 -8.17
CA HIS A 52 -1.09 -18.11 -8.03
C HIS A 52 -0.89 -19.06 -6.84
N ILE A 53 -1.48 -18.76 -5.68
CA ILE A 53 -1.49 -19.61 -4.48
C ILE A 53 -2.00 -21.01 -4.82
N ASP A 54 -3.14 -21.10 -5.50
CA ASP A 54 -3.73 -22.37 -5.94
C ASP A 54 -2.81 -23.12 -6.90
N ARG A 55 -2.24 -22.43 -7.90
CA ARG A 55 -1.33 -23.01 -8.89
C ARG A 55 -0.11 -23.66 -8.24
N TYR A 56 0.49 -23.02 -7.25
CA TYR A 56 1.67 -23.51 -6.55
C TYR A 56 1.36 -24.26 -5.26
N LYS A 57 0.07 -24.58 -5.02
CA LYS A 57 -0.41 -25.31 -3.84
C LYS A 57 0.16 -24.77 -2.53
N ILE A 58 0.21 -23.43 -2.42
CA ILE A 58 0.68 -22.77 -1.20
C ILE A 58 -0.33 -23.01 -0.08
N ASP A 59 0.11 -23.70 0.94
CA ASP A 59 -0.74 -24.02 2.09
C ASP A 59 -1.04 -22.78 2.94
N LEU A 60 -2.25 -22.25 2.86
CA LEU A 60 -2.73 -21.15 3.68
C LEU A 60 -3.34 -21.60 5.02
N SER A 61 -3.33 -22.88 5.31
CA SER A 61 -3.87 -23.41 6.57
C SER A 61 -2.89 -23.32 7.72
N TRP A 62 -1.62 -23.10 7.45
CA TRP A 62 -0.54 -23.08 8.43
C TRP A 62 -0.80 -22.16 9.65
N TRP A 63 -1.50 -21.04 9.44
CA TRP A 63 -1.90 -20.14 10.51
C TRP A 63 -2.92 -20.76 11.50
N LYS A 64 -3.75 -21.71 11.05
CA LYS A 64 -4.88 -22.20 11.82
C LYS A 64 -4.47 -22.86 13.12
N ASP A 65 -3.31 -23.51 13.11
CA ASP A 65 -2.77 -24.24 14.25
C ASP A 65 -1.76 -23.42 15.06
N LYS A 66 -1.67 -22.12 14.82
CA LYS A 66 -0.73 -21.24 15.51
C LYS A 66 -1.44 -20.32 16.50
N PRO A 67 -0.85 -20.07 17.66
CA PRO A 67 -1.38 -19.15 18.68
C PRO A 67 -1.16 -17.69 18.24
N VAL A 68 -1.84 -17.26 17.19
CA VAL A 68 -1.71 -15.90 16.63
C VAL A 68 -2.51 -14.93 17.47
N GLU A 69 -1.83 -13.99 18.11
CA GLU A 69 -2.43 -12.88 18.84
C GLU A 69 -2.81 -11.75 17.88
N LYS A 70 -4.08 -11.31 17.90
CA LYS A 70 -4.53 -10.10 17.22
C LYS A 70 -4.21 -8.88 18.09
N ILE A 71 -3.47 -7.94 17.54
CA ILE A 71 -3.10 -6.70 18.22
C ILE A 71 -3.50 -5.50 17.39
N SER A 72 -3.80 -4.39 18.03
CA SER A 72 -4.12 -3.14 17.34
C SER A 72 -3.31 -2.00 17.93
N ILE A 73 -2.86 -1.10 17.06
CA ILE A 73 -2.22 0.16 17.45
C ILE A 73 -2.85 1.32 16.70
N ASN A 74 -2.62 2.54 17.17
CA ASN A 74 -2.97 3.74 16.41
C ASN A 74 -1.76 4.16 15.56
N SER A 75 -1.98 4.48 14.30
CA SER A 75 -0.99 5.07 13.41
C SER A 75 -0.62 6.49 13.84
N PHE A 76 0.41 7.06 13.21
CA PHE A 76 0.85 8.44 13.46
C PHE A 76 -0.25 9.50 13.21
N ASP A 77 -1.26 9.19 12.41
CA ASP A 77 -2.39 10.05 12.03
C ASP A 77 -3.75 9.53 12.58
N GLY A 78 -3.71 8.65 13.58
CA GLY A 78 -4.88 8.22 14.35
C GLY A 78 -5.69 7.05 13.76
N LEU A 79 -5.25 6.44 12.64
CA LEU A 79 -5.93 5.25 12.12
C LEU A 79 -5.67 4.04 13.01
N LYS A 80 -6.70 3.26 13.33
CA LYS A 80 -6.53 1.96 13.97
C LYS A 80 -5.97 0.95 12.98
N LEU A 81 -4.77 0.44 13.25
CA LEU A 81 -4.08 -0.58 12.44
C LEU A 81 -4.21 -1.94 13.12
N GLN A 82 -4.51 -2.98 12.32
CA GLN A 82 -4.64 -4.36 12.78
C GLN A 82 -3.37 -5.15 12.48
N GLY A 83 -2.76 -5.70 13.50
CA GLY A 83 -1.61 -6.60 13.40
C GLY A 83 -1.91 -7.99 13.94
N TYR A 84 -1.02 -8.92 13.58
CA TYR A 84 -1.04 -10.33 13.95
C TYR A 84 0.35 -10.70 14.45
N PHE A 85 0.42 -11.13 15.68
CA PHE A 85 1.66 -11.45 16.36
C PHE A 85 1.74 -12.95 16.64
N LEU A 86 2.84 -13.58 16.23
CA LEU A 86 3.13 -14.96 16.54
C LEU A 86 4.44 -15.04 17.30
N LYS A 87 4.35 -15.47 18.57
CA LYS A 87 5.48 -15.50 19.49
C LYS A 87 6.35 -16.74 19.27
N ALA A 88 7.68 -16.55 19.27
CA ALA A 88 8.70 -17.55 19.49
C ALA A 88 9.53 -17.13 20.74
N ASN A 89 10.23 -18.06 21.37
CA ASN A 89 11.01 -17.77 22.58
C ASN A 89 12.41 -17.22 22.22
N THR A 90 12.45 -16.01 21.65
CA THR A 90 13.68 -15.39 21.14
C THR A 90 13.59 -13.86 21.19
N ASN A 91 14.74 -13.19 21.07
CA ASN A 91 14.81 -11.73 20.89
C ASN A 91 14.84 -11.32 19.41
N ASN A 92 14.77 -12.26 18.47
CA ASN A 92 14.72 -11.97 17.04
C ASN A 92 13.27 -11.76 16.60
N PHE A 93 13.01 -10.72 15.81
CA PHE A 93 11.68 -10.34 15.32
C PHE A 93 11.73 -10.13 13.82
N ALA A 94 10.73 -10.65 13.11
CA ALA A 94 10.48 -10.33 11.71
C ALA A 94 9.18 -9.52 11.60
N VAL A 95 9.29 -8.33 11.03
CA VAL A 95 8.16 -7.49 10.65
C VAL A 95 7.90 -7.72 9.17
N VAL A 96 6.74 -8.27 8.81
CA VAL A 96 6.40 -8.70 7.45
C VAL A 96 5.30 -7.82 6.89
N VAL A 97 5.59 -7.12 5.76
CA VAL A 97 4.72 -6.11 5.14
C VAL A 97 4.20 -6.63 3.80
N HIS A 98 2.88 -6.71 3.66
CA HIS A 98 2.23 -7.27 2.47
C HIS A 98 2.16 -6.30 1.29
N GLY A 99 1.91 -6.83 0.09
CA GLY A 99 1.76 -6.09 -1.15
C GLY A 99 0.38 -5.45 -1.35
N TYR A 100 0.22 -4.75 -2.48
CA TYR A 100 -1.01 -4.10 -2.88
C TYR A 100 -2.16 -5.11 -3.06
N GLY A 101 -3.32 -4.79 -2.49
CA GLY A 101 -4.52 -5.62 -2.56
C GLY A 101 -4.49 -6.91 -1.73
N ALA A 102 -3.37 -7.20 -1.05
CA ALA A 102 -3.21 -8.35 -0.17
C ALA A 102 -3.59 -8.02 1.30
N LYS A 103 -3.47 -9.00 2.17
CA LYS A 103 -3.66 -8.90 3.62
C LYS A 103 -2.51 -9.57 4.35
N ALA A 104 -2.33 -9.22 5.62
CA ALA A 104 -1.32 -9.81 6.48
C ALA A 104 -1.32 -11.35 6.48
N MET A 105 -2.51 -11.94 6.58
CA MET A 105 -2.66 -13.40 6.64
C MET A 105 -2.29 -14.12 5.33
N GLU A 106 -2.20 -13.40 4.21
CA GLU A 106 -1.76 -13.94 2.92
C GLU A 106 -0.23 -14.02 2.78
N MET A 107 0.52 -13.42 3.73
CA MET A 107 1.99 -13.48 3.78
C MET A 107 2.55 -14.74 4.43
N GLN A 108 1.74 -15.75 4.62
CA GLN A 108 2.03 -16.94 5.40
C GLN A 108 3.31 -17.68 4.95
N GLN A 109 3.61 -17.76 3.66
CA GLN A 109 4.84 -18.41 3.17
C GLN A 109 6.11 -17.74 3.72
N TYR A 110 6.13 -16.39 3.78
CA TYR A 110 7.24 -15.63 4.32
C TYR A 110 7.26 -15.68 5.85
N VAL A 111 6.09 -15.59 6.46
CA VAL A 111 5.92 -15.72 7.91
C VAL A 111 6.42 -17.08 8.40
N LYS A 112 6.03 -18.17 7.72
CA LYS A 112 6.50 -19.53 8.00
C LYS A 112 8.03 -19.61 7.94
N LEU A 113 8.63 -19.07 6.87
CA LEU A 113 10.08 -19.06 6.67
C LEU A 113 10.82 -18.42 7.85
N PHE A 114 10.38 -17.26 8.33
CA PHE A 114 10.99 -16.59 9.48
C PHE A 114 10.70 -17.33 10.79
N TYR A 115 9.48 -17.84 10.98
CA TYR A 115 9.10 -18.54 12.19
C TYR A 115 9.89 -19.84 12.39
N GLU A 116 10.11 -20.61 11.33
CA GLU A 116 10.94 -21.83 11.34
C GLU A 116 12.41 -21.53 11.64
N LYS A 117 12.85 -20.29 11.43
CA LYS A 117 14.18 -19.79 11.82
C LYS A 117 14.18 -19.12 13.22
N ASN A 118 13.16 -19.42 14.02
CA ASN A 118 13.04 -18.96 15.41
C ASN A 118 12.94 -17.43 15.52
N TYR A 119 12.15 -16.77 14.68
CA TYR A 119 11.77 -15.36 14.81
C TYR A 119 10.37 -15.22 15.40
N ASN A 120 10.18 -14.28 16.33
CA ASN A 120 8.86 -13.75 16.60
C ASN A 120 8.37 -13.00 15.36
N ILE A 121 7.10 -13.16 15.01
CA ILE A 121 6.54 -12.57 13.80
C ILE A 121 5.55 -11.46 14.16
N LEU A 122 5.71 -10.32 13.53
CA LEU A 122 4.69 -9.30 13.43
C LEU A 122 4.36 -9.10 11.95
N THR A 123 3.13 -9.38 11.56
CA THR A 123 2.58 -8.96 10.27
C THR A 123 1.32 -8.14 10.54
N PHE A 124 0.98 -7.22 9.65
CA PHE A 124 -0.17 -6.33 9.86
C PHE A 124 -0.82 -5.98 8.53
N ASP A 125 -2.10 -5.68 8.59
CA ASP A 125 -2.82 -5.13 7.44
C ASP A 125 -2.38 -3.66 7.25
N ASN A 126 -1.83 -3.33 6.08
CA ASN A 126 -1.48 -1.95 5.73
C ASN A 126 -2.73 -1.06 5.78
N ARG A 127 -2.54 0.25 5.96
CA ARG A 127 -3.65 1.22 5.86
C ARG A 127 -4.44 1.03 4.57
N GLY A 128 -5.77 1.13 4.66
CA GLY A 128 -6.67 0.90 3.52
C GLY A 128 -6.82 -0.57 3.10
N HIS A 129 -6.24 -1.53 3.84
CA HIS A 129 -6.37 -2.98 3.58
C HIS A 129 -6.93 -3.73 4.79
N GLY A 130 -7.41 -4.94 4.53
CA GLY A 130 -7.82 -5.90 5.55
C GLY A 130 -8.71 -5.31 6.65
N ASN A 131 -8.30 -5.50 7.91
CA ASN A 131 -8.97 -5.01 9.10
C ASN A 131 -8.41 -3.67 9.62
N SER A 132 -7.36 -3.12 9.01
CA SER A 132 -6.86 -1.78 9.30
C SER A 132 -7.79 -0.71 8.76
N GLN A 133 -7.86 0.43 9.43
CA GLN A 133 -8.58 1.60 8.95
C GLN A 133 -7.87 2.26 7.76
N GLY A 134 -8.51 3.25 7.18
CA GLY A 134 -8.04 4.01 6.02
C GLY A 134 -8.98 3.82 4.82
N LYS A 135 -9.21 4.91 4.10
CA LYS A 135 -10.08 4.93 2.89
C LYS A 135 -9.26 4.83 1.60
N THR A 136 -7.96 5.03 1.70
CA THR A 136 -7.04 5.15 0.56
C THR A 136 -5.84 4.23 0.74
N ILE A 137 -5.44 3.57 -0.33
CA ILE A 137 -4.17 2.83 -0.45
C ILE A 137 -3.10 3.85 -0.80
N THR A 138 -2.07 4.00 0.02
CA THR A 138 -1.11 5.09 -0.09
C THR A 138 0.21 4.72 -0.77
N MET A 139 0.29 3.52 -1.34
CA MET A 139 1.41 3.05 -2.17
C MET A 139 2.78 3.24 -1.52
N GLY A 140 2.87 3.07 -0.21
CA GLY A 140 4.09 3.26 0.57
C GLY A 140 4.24 4.66 1.20
N TYR A 141 3.58 5.70 0.66
CA TYR A 141 3.81 7.10 1.05
C TYR A 141 3.51 7.40 2.53
N TYR A 142 2.46 6.84 3.10
CA TYR A 142 2.18 6.88 4.54
C TYR A 142 2.46 5.54 5.22
N ASP A 143 2.48 4.44 4.46
CA ASP A 143 2.66 3.10 4.97
C ASP A 143 4.03 2.94 5.67
N TYR A 144 5.09 3.61 5.21
CA TYR A 144 6.40 3.55 5.87
C TYR A 144 6.40 4.13 7.29
N LYS A 145 5.52 5.13 7.56
CA LYS A 145 5.33 5.68 8.91
C LYS A 145 4.58 4.70 9.80
N ASP A 146 3.68 3.91 9.22
CA ASP A 146 3.00 2.83 9.96
C ASP A 146 3.99 1.72 10.32
N VAL A 147 4.92 1.38 9.41
CA VAL A 147 6.03 0.45 9.71
C VAL A 147 6.85 0.98 10.89
N GLN A 148 7.19 2.27 10.91
CA GLN A 148 7.88 2.89 12.05
C GLN A 148 7.06 2.74 13.33
N THR A 149 5.75 3.04 13.30
CA THR A 149 4.86 2.93 14.47
C THR A 149 4.81 1.51 15.02
N TRP A 150 4.77 0.49 14.15
CA TRP A 150 4.83 -0.91 14.55
C TRP A 150 6.19 -1.30 15.15
N ILE A 151 7.28 -0.79 14.60
CA ILE A 151 8.63 -1.02 15.13
C ILE A 151 8.78 -0.37 16.52
N ASP A 152 8.30 0.85 16.69
CA ASP A 152 8.32 1.54 17.98
C ASP A 152 7.50 0.80 19.04
N PHE A 153 6.34 0.26 18.65
CA PHE A 153 5.54 -0.63 19.50
C PHE A 153 6.33 -1.86 19.94
N LEU A 154 7.03 -2.53 19.00
CA LEU A 154 7.85 -3.70 19.35
C LEU A 154 8.98 -3.34 20.29
N ILE A 155 9.70 -2.25 20.05
CA ILE A 155 10.82 -1.81 20.88
C ILE A 155 10.34 -1.44 22.30
N LYS A 156 9.19 -0.77 22.40
CA LYS A 156 8.59 -0.43 23.70
C LYS A 156 8.23 -1.69 24.50
N LYS A 157 7.68 -2.72 23.83
CA LYS A 157 7.27 -3.98 24.48
C LYS A 157 8.45 -4.93 24.73
N TYR A 158 9.45 -4.90 23.83
CA TYR A 158 10.62 -5.78 23.82
C TYR A 158 11.91 -4.97 23.57
N PRO A 159 12.46 -4.26 24.58
CA PRO A 159 13.60 -3.35 24.37
C PRO A 159 14.86 -3.99 23.77
N GLN A 160 15.07 -5.28 24.01
CA GLN A 160 16.23 -6.05 23.51
C GLN A 160 15.98 -6.71 22.15
N CYS A 161 14.84 -6.42 21.47
CA CYS A 161 14.51 -7.03 20.20
C CYS A 161 15.53 -6.66 19.10
N LYS A 162 15.80 -7.65 18.24
CA LYS A 162 16.58 -7.50 16.98
C LYS A 162 15.61 -7.71 15.83
N ILE A 163 15.37 -6.67 15.05
CA ILE A 163 14.28 -6.64 14.07
C ILE A 163 14.85 -6.77 12.66
N VAL A 164 14.31 -7.71 11.90
CA VAL A 164 14.38 -7.75 10.43
C VAL A 164 13.05 -7.27 9.88
N VAL A 165 13.09 -6.35 8.93
CA VAL A 165 11.88 -5.85 8.26
C VAL A 165 11.85 -6.40 6.84
N PHE A 166 10.80 -7.13 6.49
CA PHE A 166 10.61 -7.72 5.16
C PHE A 166 9.37 -7.10 4.50
N GLY A 167 9.46 -6.78 3.22
CA GLY A 167 8.34 -6.28 2.45
C GLY A 167 8.25 -6.89 1.05
N LEU A 168 7.04 -7.24 0.63
CA LEU A 168 6.75 -7.80 -0.70
C LEU A 168 6.06 -6.75 -1.58
N SER A 169 6.55 -6.53 -2.80
CA SER A 169 5.92 -5.66 -3.80
C SER A 169 5.68 -4.24 -3.27
N MET A 170 4.43 -3.78 -3.08
CA MET A 170 4.13 -2.51 -2.39
C MET A 170 4.73 -2.47 -0.98
N GLY A 171 4.70 -3.59 -0.24
CA GLY A 171 5.38 -3.72 1.03
C GLY A 171 6.90 -3.57 0.88
N GLY A 172 7.47 -4.11 -0.21
CA GLY A 172 8.87 -3.92 -0.57
C GLY A 172 9.23 -2.45 -0.79
N ALA A 173 8.43 -1.72 -1.56
CA ALA A 173 8.60 -0.28 -1.74
C ALA A 173 8.44 0.49 -0.42
N THR A 174 7.47 0.08 0.42
CA THR A 174 7.25 0.66 1.75
C THR A 174 8.49 0.53 2.64
N VAL A 175 9.10 -0.65 2.70
CA VAL A 175 10.29 -0.86 3.53
C VAL A 175 11.53 -0.19 2.94
N CYS A 176 11.62 -0.03 1.60
CA CYS A 176 12.63 0.83 0.98
C CYS A 176 12.48 2.29 1.40
N MET A 177 11.26 2.85 1.39
CA MET A 177 10.99 4.21 1.88
C MET A 177 11.34 4.33 3.38
N TYR A 178 10.97 3.33 4.18
CA TYR A 178 11.35 3.27 5.59
C TYR A 178 12.88 3.26 5.75
N SER A 179 13.62 2.59 4.86
CA SER A 179 15.09 2.53 4.93
C SER A 179 15.77 3.89 4.81
N GLY A 180 15.15 4.86 4.17
CA GLY A 180 15.61 6.25 4.07
C GLY A 180 15.42 7.09 5.33
N THR A 181 14.74 6.57 6.37
CA THR A 181 14.50 7.28 7.63
C THR A 181 15.59 7.01 8.67
N LYS A 182 15.58 7.77 9.78
CA LYS A 182 16.43 7.46 10.94
C LYS A 182 15.90 6.20 11.65
N LYS A 183 16.64 5.11 11.56
CA LYS A 183 16.25 3.81 12.11
C LYS A 183 16.76 3.58 13.52
N PRO A 184 15.95 2.96 14.42
CA PRO A 184 16.41 2.48 15.71
C PRO A 184 17.53 1.42 15.56
N LYS A 185 18.44 1.35 16.52
CA LYS A 185 19.53 0.34 16.55
C LYS A 185 19.01 -1.10 16.59
N ASN A 186 17.78 -1.29 16.99
CA ASN A 186 17.09 -2.59 17.00
C ASN A 186 16.87 -3.17 15.61
N VAL A 187 16.69 -2.33 14.57
CA VAL A 187 16.54 -2.76 13.18
C VAL A 187 17.90 -3.17 12.63
N LYS A 188 18.05 -4.47 12.33
CA LYS A 188 19.29 -5.09 11.89
C LYS A 188 19.38 -5.29 10.38
N ALA A 189 18.23 -5.53 9.73
CA ALA A 189 18.18 -5.68 8.28
C ALA A 189 16.82 -5.24 7.74
N ILE A 190 16.81 -4.79 6.49
CA ILE A 190 15.61 -4.52 5.69
C ILE A 190 15.75 -5.33 4.41
N ILE A 191 14.73 -6.11 4.11
CA ILE A 191 14.66 -6.99 2.94
C ILE A 191 13.48 -6.53 2.10
N SER A 192 13.74 -6.18 0.86
CA SER A 192 12.73 -5.77 -0.12
C SER A 192 12.66 -6.80 -1.23
N ASP A 193 11.50 -7.39 -1.42
CA ASP A 193 11.23 -8.36 -2.47
C ASP A 193 10.31 -7.74 -3.53
N CYS A 194 10.73 -7.77 -4.81
CA CYS A 194 10.05 -7.29 -6.01
C CYS A 194 9.40 -5.88 -5.87
N ALA A 195 10.08 -4.96 -5.17
CA ALA A 195 9.61 -3.59 -5.02
C ALA A 195 9.61 -2.84 -6.37
N TYR A 196 8.66 -1.91 -6.49
CA TYR A 196 8.72 -0.92 -7.57
C TYR A 196 9.56 0.30 -7.15
N SER A 197 10.16 0.97 -8.14
CA SER A 197 10.89 2.22 -7.94
C SER A 197 9.98 3.47 -7.95
N SER A 198 8.81 3.36 -8.59
CA SER A 198 7.86 4.46 -8.78
C SER A 198 6.42 3.95 -8.80
N SER A 199 5.62 4.43 -7.86
CA SER A 199 4.17 4.15 -7.83
C SER A 199 3.46 4.78 -9.03
N TYR A 200 3.95 5.93 -9.51
CA TYR A 200 3.47 6.57 -10.72
C TYR A 200 3.58 5.65 -11.93
N ASP A 201 4.77 5.05 -12.15
CA ASP A 201 5.01 4.17 -13.30
C ASP A 201 4.18 2.88 -13.22
N VAL A 202 4.04 2.32 -12.02
CA VAL A 202 3.17 1.13 -11.82
C VAL A 202 1.74 1.44 -12.22
N ILE A 203 1.15 2.54 -11.72
CA ILE A 203 -0.24 2.89 -12.00
C ILE A 203 -0.39 3.28 -13.48
N ASN A 204 0.57 4.01 -14.04
CA ASN A 204 0.57 4.39 -15.44
C ASN A 204 0.63 3.16 -16.38
N ASN A 205 1.51 2.20 -16.09
CA ASN A 205 1.62 0.97 -16.88
C ASN A 205 0.35 0.11 -16.79
N ILE A 206 -0.29 0.07 -15.63
CA ILE A 206 -1.58 -0.61 -15.47
C ILE A 206 -2.67 0.12 -16.24
N ALA A 207 -2.72 1.44 -16.18
CA ALA A 207 -3.68 2.26 -16.93
C ALA A 207 -3.51 2.08 -18.44
N ASN A 208 -2.28 2.04 -18.94
CA ASN A 208 -1.99 1.88 -20.37
C ASN A 208 -2.38 0.50 -20.94
N LYS A 209 -2.47 -0.53 -20.09
CA LYS A 209 -2.93 -1.87 -20.51
C LYS A 209 -4.45 -1.99 -20.57
N SER A 210 -5.19 -1.01 -20.07
CA SER A 210 -6.66 -0.98 -20.13
C SER A 210 -7.11 0.05 -21.16
N ILE A 211 -7.84 -0.38 -22.20
CA ILE A 211 -8.38 0.50 -23.24
C ILE A 211 -9.21 1.64 -22.62
N ILE A 212 -10.00 1.36 -21.57
CA ILE A 212 -10.82 2.36 -20.88
C ILE A 212 -9.94 3.36 -20.10
N LEU A 213 -8.86 2.91 -19.48
CA LEU A 213 -7.96 3.77 -18.71
C LEU A 213 -6.92 4.49 -19.58
N SER A 214 -6.57 3.95 -20.76
CA SER A 214 -5.66 4.59 -21.70
C SER A 214 -6.27 5.83 -22.38
N ILE A 215 -7.58 5.84 -22.59
CA ILE A 215 -8.33 7.00 -23.09
C ILE A 215 -8.26 8.18 -22.11
N ILE A 216 -7.97 7.91 -20.83
CA ILE A 216 -7.96 8.87 -19.72
C ILE A 216 -6.50 9.27 -19.37
N GLN A 217 -5.60 9.37 -20.34
CA GLN A 217 -4.18 9.66 -20.11
C GLN A 217 -3.92 11.10 -19.62
N THR A 218 -4.16 11.34 -18.35
CA THR A 218 -3.80 12.61 -17.72
C THR A 218 -3.13 12.37 -16.35
N MET A 219 -2.03 11.60 -16.34
CA MET A 219 -1.33 11.28 -15.09
C MET A 219 -0.82 12.53 -14.36
N LYS A 220 -0.45 13.60 -15.09
CA LYS A 220 -0.07 14.89 -14.45
C LYS A 220 -1.26 15.51 -13.72
N ALA A 221 -2.44 15.58 -14.36
CA ALA A 221 -3.66 16.08 -13.75
C ALA A 221 -4.09 15.18 -12.56
N TYR A 222 -3.96 13.85 -12.70
CA TYR A 222 -4.22 12.91 -11.63
C TYR A 222 -3.33 13.15 -10.40
N ASN A 223 -2.03 13.38 -10.57
CA ASN A 223 -1.13 13.71 -9.47
C ASN A 223 -1.48 15.04 -8.79
N ILE A 224 -1.90 16.05 -9.55
CA ILE A 224 -2.39 17.32 -8.99
C ILE A 224 -3.68 17.04 -8.19
N TYR A 225 -4.62 16.31 -8.76
CA TYR A 225 -5.85 15.90 -8.09
C TYR A 225 -5.58 15.16 -6.78
N LEU A 226 -4.66 14.17 -6.76
CA LEU A 226 -4.32 13.41 -5.57
C LEU A 226 -3.73 14.31 -4.47
N LYS A 227 -2.90 15.29 -4.82
CA LYS A 227 -2.38 16.24 -3.83
C LYS A 227 -3.49 16.96 -3.08
N TYR A 228 -4.55 17.39 -3.77
CA TYR A 228 -5.68 18.07 -3.15
C TYR A 228 -6.68 17.10 -2.49
N ARG A 229 -6.86 15.91 -3.04
CA ARG A 229 -7.84 14.92 -2.58
C ARG A 229 -7.40 14.14 -1.36
N ILE A 230 -6.12 13.78 -1.28
CA ILE A 230 -5.57 12.86 -0.27
C ILE A 230 -4.20 13.31 0.29
N GLY A 231 -3.69 14.46 -0.11
CA GLY A 231 -2.51 15.10 0.47
C GLY A 231 -1.17 14.61 -0.05
N PHE A 232 -1.11 13.69 -1.04
CA PHE A 232 0.15 13.24 -1.62
C PHE A 232 0.07 13.06 -3.15
N LYS A 233 1.24 12.95 -3.80
CA LYS A 233 1.42 12.57 -5.20
C LYS A 233 1.98 11.16 -5.29
N LEU A 234 1.72 10.48 -6.42
CA LEU A 234 2.34 9.18 -6.73
C LEU A 234 3.82 9.33 -7.08
#